data_2c02aa99f2493d8456d545c92d9ba564
#
_entry.id   2c02aa99f2493d8456d545c92d9ba564
#
_cell.length_a   1.000
_cell.length_b   1.000
_cell.length_c   1.000
_cell.angle_alpha   90.00
_cell.angle_beta   90.00
_cell.angle_gamma   90.00
#
_symmetry.space_group_name_H-M   'P 1'
#
loop_
_entity.id
_entity.type
_entity.pdbx_description
1 polymer ?
#
loop_
_entity_poly.entity_id
_entity_poly.type
_entity_poly.pdbx_seq_one_letter_code
_entity_poly.pdbx_strand_id
1 'polypeptide(L)'
;MFLWFCLPVILGLFMFSGCGVTTPVAVTGVTLDSTTMTLTAGGATGTLVATVTPADATNKSVNWSSSAPAVATVANGVVTPLTAGTTTIIVATVDGGLSATCTVTVNPAAVAIGDSYGGGIVAYILQSGDPGYDANIQHGLIAAPADRSIGIQWYNGSNVVTGATGKAIGTGQANTTTIVEKQGAGSYAAQLCHDLTAGGYNDWFLPSKDELDKLYTNKVAIGGFSDYYYWSSSEGDAPNAWVQHFGDGSQYINGKYDTLRVRAVRAF
;
A
#
# COMPACT_ATOMS: atom_id res chain seq x y z
N MET A 1 -29.46 104.48 26.00
CA MET A 1 -30.33 104.03 24.90
C MET A 1 -29.67 102.83 24.35
N PHE A 2 -30.12 101.66 24.90
CA PHE A 2 -29.56 100.32 24.52
C PHE A 2 -30.50 99.65 23.58
N LEU A 3 -30.06 99.37 22.36
CA LEU A 3 -30.76 98.58 21.39
C LEU A 3 -30.43 97.04 21.64
N TRP A 4 -31.47 96.25 21.87
CA TRP A 4 -31.37 94.79 21.90
C TRP A 4 -31.65 94.28 20.52
N PHE A 5 -30.63 93.60 19.95
CA PHE A 5 -30.81 92.78 18.71
C PHE A 5 -31.17 91.37 19.14
N CYS A 6 -32.36 90.91 18.75
CA CYS A 6 -32.73 89.52 18.80
C CYS A 6 -32.18 88.80 17.64
N LEU A 7 -31.37 87.79 17.87
CA LEU A 7 -30.87 86.88 16.87
C LEU A 7 -31.75 85.61 16.80
N PRO A 8 -32.27 85.12 15.64
CA PRO A 8 -33.08 83.90 15.62
C PRO A 8 -32.16 82.66 15.71
N VAL A 9 -32.43 81.79 16.68
CA VAL A 9 -31.79 80.46 16.78
C VAL A 9 -32.36 79.57 15.68
N ILE A 10 -31.57 79.25 14.65
CA ILE A 10 -31.89 78.22 13.64
C ILE A 10 -31.59 76.87 14.29
N LEU A 11 -32.65 76.12 14.66
CA LEU A 11 -32.54 74.72 15.13
C LEU A 11 -32.27 73.82 13.93
N GLY A 12 -30.99 73.51 13.67
CA GLY A 12 -30.58 72.54 12.64
C GLY A 12 -30.94 71.13 13.09
N LEU A 13 -31.88 70.54 12.39
CA LEU A 13 -32.25 69.12 12.56
C LEU A 13 -31.12 68.28 11.95
N PHE A 14 -30.17 67.81 12.75
CA PHE A 14 -29.20 66.80 12.34
C PHE A 14 -29.92 65.44 12.20
N MET A 15 -30.22 65.03 10.96
CA MET A 15 -30.56 63.69 10.61
C MET A 15 -29.33 62.81 10.80
N PHE A 16 -29.24 62.07 11.92
CA PHE A 16 -28.32 60.99 12.05
C PHE A 16 -28.83 59.86 11.13
N SER A 17 -28.18 59.69 9.96
CA SER A 17 -28.27 58.47 9.19
C SER A 17 -27.75 57.35 10.07
N GLY A 18 -28.65 56.52 10.62
CA GLY A 18 -28.31 55.38 11.42
C GLY A 18 -27.44 54.45 10.59
N CYS A 19 -26.12 54.39 10.88
CA CYS A 19 -25.28 53.27 10.47
C CYS A 19 -25.88 52.01 11.11
N GLY A 20 -26.60 51.23 10.34
CA GLY A 20 -27.14 49.94 10.77
C GLY A 20 -25.99 49.05 11.19
N VAL A 21 -25.75 48.93 12.50
CA VAL A 21 -24.85 47.92 13.06
C VAL A 21 -25.50 46.58 12.84
N THR A 22 -25.16 45.90 11.76
CA THR A 22 -25.56 44.50 11.58
C THR A 22 -24.82 43.65 12.61
N THR A 23 -25.56 43.08 13.57
CA THR A 23 -24.99 42.13 14.53
C THR A 23 -24.40 40.94 13.74
N PRO A 24 -23.13 40.56 13.99
CA PRO A 24 -22.56 39.38 13.34
C PRO A 24 -23.38 38.13 13.62
N VAL A 25 -23.70 37.36 12.61
CA VAL A 25 -24.34 36.05 12.74
C VAL A 25 -23.23 35.02 12.96
N ALA A 26 -23.22 34.42 14.16
CA ALA A 26 -22.22 33.42 14.54
C ALA A 26 -22.41 32.09 13.80
N VAL A 27 -21.32 31.35 13.62
CA VAL A 27 -21.35 29.97 13.11
C VAL A 27 -21.91 29.04 14.18
N THR A 28 -22.81 28.12 13.82
CA THR A 28 -23.41 27.12 14.70
C THR A 28 -23.02 25.68 14.32
N GLY A 29 -22.40 25.47 13.16
CA GLY A 29 -21.95 24.16 12.76
C GLY A 29 -21.14 24.15 11.45
N VAL A 30 -20.44 23.05 11.22
CA VAL A 30 -19.83 22.72 9.94
C VAL A 30 -20.03 21.23 9.66
N THR A 31 -20.31 20.88 8.42
CA THR A 31 -20.44 19.50 7.95
C THR A 31 -19.61 19.28 6.70
N LEU A 32 -19.24 18.02 6.43
CA LEU A 32 -18.64 17.59 5.18
C LEU A 32 -19.67 16.79 4.37
N ASP A 33 -19.54 16.84 3.06
CA ASP A 33 -20.33 16.05 2.10
C ASP A 33 -20.02 14.54 2.18
N SER A 34 -18.85 14.16 2.75
CA SER A 34 -18.46 12.77 2.98
C SER A 34 -17.70 12.62 4.29
N THR A 35 -17.96 11.51 5.01
CA THR A 35 -17.26 11.13 6.25
C THR A 35 -16.16 10.10 6.01
N THR A 36 -16.12 9.50 4.81
CA THR A 36 -15.09 8.55 4.37
C THR A 36 -14.69 8.81 2.93
N MET A 37 -13.44 8.54 2.59
CA MET A 37 -12.90 8.66 1.23
C MET A 37 -11.82 7.61 1.00
N THR A 38 -11.83 6.99 -0.19
CA THR A 38 -10.76 6.06 -0.60
C THR A 38 -10.05 6.63 -1.82
N LEU A 39 -8.71 6.69 -1.74
CA LEU A 39 -7.83 7.19 -2.80
C LEU A 39 -6.69 6.19 -3.01
N THR A 40 -5.91 6.38 -4.07
CA THR A 40 -4.71 5.58 -4.36
C THR A 40 -3.46 6.47 -4.26
N ALA A 41 -2.40 5.97 -3.66
CA ALA A 41 -1.14 6.69 -3.51
C ALA A 41 -0.60 7.19 -4.85
N GLY A 42 -0.26 8.50 -4.93
CA GLY A 42 0.18 9.15 -6.16
C GLY A 42 -0.89 9.24 -7.26
N GLY A 43 -2.13 8.80 -7.00
CA GLY A 43 -3.25 8.86 -7.93
C GLY A 43 -4.00 10.20 -7.93
N ALA A 44 -5.22 10.18 -8.45
CA ALA A 44 -6.07 11.37 -8.52
C ALA A 44 -6.42 11.91 -7.13
N THR A 45 -6.55 13.23 -7.02
CA THR A 45 -7.00 13.92 -5.81
C THR A 45 -8.50 13.70 -5.57
N GLY A 46 -8.89 13.68 -4.28
CA GLY A 46 -10.30 13.75 -3.86
C GLY A 46 -10.69 15.18 -3.49
N THR A 47 -12.00 15.45 -3.46
CA THR A 47 -12.52 16.75 -3.02
C THR A 47 -13.54 16.55 -1.91
N LEU A 48 -13.42 17.32 -0.84
CA LEU A 48 -14.36 17.44 0.26
C LEU A 48 -14.97 18.83 0.25
N VAL A 49 -16.30 18.90 0.40
CA VAL A 49 -17.03 20.17 0.48
C VAL A 49 -17.49 20.41 1.90
N ALA A 50 -17.04 21.52 2.49
CA ALA A 50 -17.48 21.95 3.81
C ALA A 50 -18.70 22.88 3.67
N THR A 51 -19.75 22.60 4.44
CA THR A 51 -20.94 23.43 4.58
C THR A 51 -21.02 24.02 5.97
N VAL A 52 -20.94 25.34 6.06
CA VAL A 52 -21.03 26.09 7.33
C VAL A 52 -22.46 26.53 7.56
N THR A 53 -22.95 26.37 8.79
CA THR A 53 -24.29 26.78 9.19
C THR A 53 -24.23 27.86 10.31
N PRO A 54 -25.19 28.81 10.29
CA PRO A 54 -26.23 29.02 9.30
C PRO A 54 -25.70 29.62 8.00
N ALA A 55 -26.50 29.55 6.92
CA ALA A 55 -26.06 30.01 5.59
C ALA A 55 -25.76 31.51 5.50
N ASP A 56 -26.28 32.31 6.42
CA ASP A 56 -26.09 33.77 6.59
C ASP A 56 -24.99 34.09 7.63
N ALA A 57 -24.24 33.11 8.14
CA ALA A 57 -23.13 33.32 9.05
C ALA A 57 -22.13 34.35 8.46
N THR A 58 -21.70 35.29 9.31
CA THR A 58 -20.88 36.41 8.88
C THR A 58 -19.48 36.00 8.46
N ASN A 59 -18.87 35.02 9.17
CA ASN A 59 -17.56 34.48 8.83
C ASN A 59 -17.66 32.96 8.59
N LYS A 60 -17.64 32.53 7.34
CA LYS A 60 -17.70 31.13 6.93
C LYS A 60 -16.32 30.54 6.61
N SER A 61 -15.24 31.24 6.96
CA SER A 61 -13.90 30.77 6.71
C SER A 61 -13.61 29.50 7.51
N VAL A 62 -12.96 28.53 6.87
CA VAL A 62 -12.55 27.25 7.48
C VAL A 62 -11.06 27.00 7.27
N ASN A 63 -10.47 26.28 8.21
CA ASN A 63 -9.13 25.75 8.13
C ASN A 63 -9.18 24.25 7.92
N TRP A 64 -8.29 23.73 7.07
CA TRP A 64 -8.15 22.32 6.77
C TRP A 64 -6.85 21.78 7.33
N SER A 65 -6.87 20.56 7.84
CA SER A 65 -5.67 19.85 8.31
C SER A 65 -5.80 18.35 8.11
N SER A 66 -4.65 17.67 8.07
CA SER A 66 -4.52 16.21 8.02
C SER A 66 -3.83 15.73 9.30
N SER A 67 -4.34 14.66 9.92
CA SER A 67 -3.70 14.03 11.07
C SER A 67 -2.41 13.28 10.74
N ALA A 68 -2.25 12.87 9.47
CA ALA A 68 -1.05 12.23 8.94
C ALA A 68 -0.71 12.79 7.55
N PRO A 69 -0.05 13.97 7.48
CA PRO A 69 0.26 14.63 6.20
C PRO A 69 1.16 13.82 5.27
N ALA A 70 1.92 12.85 5.80
CA ALA A 70 2.69 11.91 4.99
C ALA A 70 1.82 10.93 4.20
N VAL A 71 0.60 10.62 4.68
CA VAL A 71 -0.37 9.76 3.99
C VAL A 71 -1.15 10.55 2.96
N ALA A 72 -1.75 11.66 3.37
CA ALA A 72 -2.42 12.59 2.47
C ALA A 72 -2.40 14.02 3.02
N THR A 73 -2.23 15.00 2.14
CA THR A 73 -2.37 16.43 2.47
C THR A 73 -3.73 16.94 2.05
N VAL A 74 -4.14 18.10 2.60
CA VAL A 74 -5.37 18.79 2.21
C VAL A 74 -5.12 20.28 2.06
N ALA A 75 -5.68 20.87 0.99
CA ALA A 75 -5.68 22.31 0.75
C ALA A 75 -7.03 22.72 0.15
N ASN A 76 -7.76 23.61 0.82
CA ASN A 76 -9.08 24.10 0.37
C ASN A 76 -10.07 22.97 0.02
N GLY A 77 -10.06 21.88 0.80
CA GLY A 77 -10.90 20.71 0.58
C GLY A 77 -10.36 19.71 -0.46
N VAL A 78 -9.30 20.04 -1.20
CA VAL A 78 -8.65 19.10 -2.12
C VAL A 78 -7.68 18.22 -1.35
N VAL A 79 -7.94 16.91 -1.34
CA VAL A 79 -7.13 15.88 -0.67
C VAL A 79 -6.18 15.25 -1.69
N THR A 80 -4.87 15.35 -1.43
CA THR A 80 -3.82 14.78 -2.29
C THR A 80 -3.24 13.54 -1.62
N PRO A 81 -3.43 12.33 -2.19
CA PRO A 81 -2.88 11.09 -1.63
C PRO A 81 -1.37 10.98 -1.94
N LEU A 82 -0.57 10.66 -0.93
CA LEU A 82 0.90 10.55 -1.04
C LEU A 82 1.39 9.12 -0.85
N THR A 83 1.14 8.51 0.31
CA THR A 83 1.56 7.14 0.63
C THR A 83 0.39 6.32 1.16
N ALA A 84 0.44 5.01 1.00
CA ALA A 84 -0.58 4.10 1.52
C ALA A 84 -0.71 4.22 3.04
N GLY A 85 -1.95 4.17 3.53
CA GLY A 85 -2.27 4.33 4.95
C GLY A 85 -3.62 4.96 5.18
N THR A 86 -3.90 5.33 6.43
CA THR A 86 -5.14 6.01 6.83
C THR A 86 -4.81 7.34 7.49
N THR A 87 -5.56 8.37 7.17
CA THR A 87 -5.50 9.69 7.81
C THR A 87 -6.89 10.24 8.05
N THR A 88 -7.02 11.16 8.98
CA THR A 88 -8.25 11.93 9.21
C THR A 88 -8.05 13.35 8.69
N ILE A 89 -8.87 13.75 7.73
CA ILE A 89 -8.97 15.15 7.30
C ILE A 89 -9.95 15.86 8.22
N ILE A 90 -9.55 17.02 8.70
CA ILE A 90 -10.30 17.84 9.65
C ILE A 90 -10.54 19.19 9.00
N VAL A 91 -11.79 19.63 9.01
CA VAL A 91 -12.17 21.02 8.73
C VAL A 91 -12.60 21.67 10.03
N ALA A 92 -12.12 22.88 10.29
CA ALA A 92 -12.50 23.67 11.47
C ALA A 92 -12.89 25.10 11.07
N THR A 93 -14.00 25.59 11.60
CA THR A 93 -14.43 26.99 11.37
C THR A 93 -13.51 27.96 12.08
N VAL A 94 -13.23 29.10 11.46
CA VAL A 94 -12.46 30.20 12.09
C VAL A 94 -13.28 30.85 13.20
N ASP A 95 -14.59 31.01 12.97
CA ASP A 95 -15.54 31.46 13.97
C ASP A 95 -16.08 30.27 14.78
N GLY A 96 -15.83 30.25 16.09
CA GLY A 96 -16.32 29.25 17.04
C GLY A 96 -15.52 27.94 17.09
N GLY A 97 -14.56 27.66 16.17
CA GLY A 97 -13.71 26.47 16.23
C GLY A 97 -14.45 25.13 16.07
N LEU A 98 -15.64 25.14 15.49
CA LEU A 98 -16.45 23.95 15.25
C LEU A 98 -15.82 23.09 14.14
N SER A 99 -15.84 21.76 14.29
CA SER A 99 -15.12 20.88 13.34
C SER A 99 -15.98 19.73 12.82
N ALA A 100 -15.61 19.24 11.62
CA ALA A 100 -16.07 18.00 11.04
C ALA A 100 -14.88 17.22 10.49
N THR A 101 -15.02 15.89 10.33
CA THR A 101 -13.93 14.99 9.95
C THR A 101 -14.33 14.04 8.83
N CYS A 102 -13.34 13.68 8.02
CA CYS A 102 -13.44 12.62 7.01
C CYS A 102 -12.26 11.66 7.21
N THR A 103 -12.53 10.35 7.31
CA THR A 103 -11.49 9.31 7.30
C THR A 103 -11.10 9.02 5.86
N VAL A 104 -9.83 9.22 5.55
CA VAL A 104 -9.28 8.97 4.21
C VAL A 104 -8.38 7.73 4.27
N THR A 105 -8.73 6.71 3.48
CA THR A 105 -7.89 5.53 3.24
C THR A 105 -7.18 5.71 1.91
N VAL A 106 -5.85 5.66 1.93
CA VAL A 106 -5.01 5.69 0.73
C VAL A 106 -4.49 4.28 0.47
N ASN A 107 -4.97 3.65 -0.59
CA ASN A 107 -4.50 2.34 -1.03
C ASN A 107 -3.12 2.47 -1.71
N PRO A 108 -2.28 1.40 -1.70
CA PRO A 108 -1.04 1.37 -2.47
C PRO A 108 -1.29 1.68 -3.95
N ALA A 109 -0.29 2.27 -4.61
CA ALA A 109 -0.30 2.37 -6.07
C ALA A 109 -0.24 0.96 -6.68
N ALA A 110 -0.97 0.76 -7.78
CA ALA A 110 -0.89 -0.49 -8.52
C ALA A 110 0.52 -0.65 -9.12
N VAL A 111 1.04 -1.87 -9.06
CA VAL A 111 2.31 -2.25 -9.66
C VAL A 111 2.07 -3.19 -10.85
N ALA A 112 3.03 -3.23 -11.77
CA ALA A 112 3.01 -4.15 -12.91
C ALA A 112 4.11 -5.22 -12.77
N ILE A 113 3.94 -6.35 -13.47
CA ILE A 113 4.98 -7.38 -13.55
C ILE A 113 6.23 -6.76 -14.19
N GLY A 114 7.38 -6.95 -13.55
CA GLY A 114 8.65 -6.34 -13.94
C GLY A 114 9.02 -5.07 -13.18
N ASP A 115 8.08 -4.46 -12.44
CA ASP A 115 8.39 -3.28 -11.63
C ASP A 115 9.28 -3.63 -10.44
N SER A 116 10.17 -2.70 -10.09
CA SER A 116 10.92 -2.77 -8.83
C SER A 116 10.01 -2.40 -7.66
N TYR A 117 9.76 -3.37 -6.78
CA TYR A 117 8.87 -3.17 -5.64
C TYR A 117 9.25 -4.12 -4.49
N GLY A 118 9.07 -3.67 -3.24
CA GLY A 118 9.20 -4.52 -2.05
C GLY A 118 10.53 -5.27 -1.94
N GLY A 119 11.64 -4.67 -2.38
CA GLY A 119 12.99 -5.23 -2.31
C GLY A 119 13.38 -6.19 -3.42
N GLY A 120 12.53 -6.33 -4.46
CA GLY A 120 12.79 -7.17 -5.62
C GLY A 120 12.03 -6.70 -6.86
N ILE A 121 11.67 -7.64 -7.71
CA ILE A 121 10.94 -7.41 -8.96
C ILE A 121 9.57 -8.09 -8.86
N VAL A 122 8.49 -7.38 -9.17
CA VAL A 122 7.15 -7.96 -9.23
C VAL A 122 7.12 -9.09 -10.25
N ALA A 123 6.89 -10.31 -9.76
CA ALA A 123 6.96 -11.52 -10.56
C ALA A 123 5.59 -12.05 -10.98
N TYR A 124 4.59 -11.82 -10.15
CA TYR A 124 3.23 -12.24 -10.41
C TYR A 124 2.25 -11.38 -9.60
N ILE A 125 1.10 -11.08 -10.18
CA ILE A 125 -0.02 -10.41 -9.54
C ILE A 125 -1.15 -11.42 -9.46
N LEU A 126 -1.69 -11.65 -8.24
CA LEU A 126 -2.76 -12.62 -8.02
C LEU A 126 -3.97 -12.30 -8.88
N GLN A 127 -4.56 -13.34 -9.44
CA GLN A 127 -5.75 -13.28 -10.28
C GLN A 127 -6.97 -13.83 -9.52
N SER A 128 -8.17 -13.51 -10.01
CA SER A 128 -9.40 -14.09 -9.46
C SER A 128 -9.32 -15.61 -9.47
N GLY A 129 -9.48 -16.22 -8.29
CA GLY A 129 -9.31 -17.66 -8.07
C GLY A 129 -8.00 -18.06 -7.39
N ASP A 130 -6.99 -17.19 -7.37
CA ASP A 130 -5.76 -17.46 -6.60
C ASP A 130 -6.03 -17.27 -5.09
N PRO A 131 -5.43 -18.11 -4.23
CA PRO A 131 -5.50 -17.91 -2.79
C PRO A 131 -4.94 -16.53 -2.39
N GLY A 132 -5.71 -15.76 -1.61
CA GLY A 132 -5.33 -14.42 -1.16
C GLY A 132 -5.63 -13.31 -2.16
N TYR A 133 -6.29 -13.59 -3.30
CA TYR A 133 -6.76 -12.55 -4.20
C TYR A 133 -7.76 -11.60 -3.52
N ASP A 134 -7.57 -10.31 -3.69
CA ASP A 134 -8.52 -9.26 -3.32
C ASP A 134 -8.77 -8.36 -4.54
N ALA A 135 -10.05 -8.10 -4.84
CA ALA A 135 -10.43 -7.27 -5.99
C ALA A 135 -10.08 -5.77 -5.81
N ASN A 136 -9.86 -5.32 -4.57
CA ASN A 136 -9.61 -3.93 -4.23
C ASN A 136 -8.15 -3.63 -3.90
N ILE A 137 -7.39 -4.66 -3.49
CA ILE A 137 -5.99 -4.55 -3.08
C ILE A 137 -5.17 -5.54 -3.89
N GLN A 138 -4.14 -5.02 -4.54
CA GLN A 138 -3.25 -5.85 -5.34
C GLN A 138 -2.29 -6.62 -4.45
N HIS A 139 -2.26 -7.93 -4.61
CA HIS A 139 -1.34 -8.86 -3.97
C HIS A 139 -0.59 -9.67 -5.02
N GLY A 140 0.55 -10.23 -4.66
CA GLY A 140 1.33 -11.00 -5.61
C GLY A 140 2.63 -11.56 -5.06
N LEU A 141 3.52 -11.93 -6.00
CA LEU A 141 4.85 -12.42 -5.72
C LEU A 141 5.90 -11.44 -6.23
N ILE A 142 6.93 -11.23 -5.43
CA ILE A 142 8.15 -10.50 -5.76
C ILE A 142 9.28 -11.52 -5.85
N ALA A 143 10.05 -11.51 -6.94
CA ALA A 143 11.27 -12.29 -7.08
C ALA A 143 12.48 -11.50 -6.60
N ALA A 144 13.42 -12.16 -5.95
CA ALA A 144 14.74 -11.57 -5.67
C ALA A 144 15.40 -11.14 -6.99
N PRO A 145 16.16 -10.01 -7.02
CA PRO A 145 16.72 -9.47 -8.26
C PRO A 145 17.71 -10.41 -8.95
N ALA A 146 18.30 -11.35 -8.21
CA ALA A 146 19.28 -12.32 -8.71
C ALA A 146 19.09 -13.69 -8.06
N ASP A 147 19.65 -14.72 -8.71
CA ASP A 147 19.71 -16.07 -8.15
C ASP A 147 20.45 -16.05 -6.80
N ARG A 148 19.94 -16.82 -5.85
CA ARG A 148 20.58 -17.00 -4.53
C ARG A 148 21.70 -18.03 -4.59
N SER A 149 21.59 -18.95 -5.54
CA SER A 149 22.63 -19.91 -5.89
C SER A 149 22.56 -20.28 -7.35
N ILE A 150 23.71 -20.54 -7.96
CA ILE A 150 23.83 -21.11 -9.29
C ILE A 150 23.91 -22.64 -9.26
N GLY A 151 24.00 -23.25 -8.05
CA GLY A 151 24.05 -24.71 -7.86
C GLY A 151 24.10 -25.05 -6.40
N ILE A 152 22.98 -25.53 -5.82
CA ILE A 152 22.88 -25.99 -4.45
C ILE A 152 21.91 -27.16 -4.37
N GLN A 153 22.13 -28.07 -3.42
CA GLN A 153 21.22 -29.19 -3.15
C GLN A 153 19.92 -28.70 -2.51
N TRP A 154 18.85 -29.47 -2.72
CA TRP A 154 17.56 -29.19 -2.10
C TRP A 154 17.54 -29.50 -0.61
N TYR A 155 18.31 -30.48 -0.17
CA TYR A 155 18.32 -31.08 1.15
C TYR A 155 19.65 -30.82 1.89
N ASN A 156 19.67 -31.09 3.20
CA ASN A 156 20.84 -30.98 4.06
C ASN A 156 21.64 -32.30 4.18
N GLY A 157 21.78 -33.04 3.06
CA GLY A 157 22.55 -34.29 3.00
C GLY A 157 21.80 -35.56 3.44
N SER A 158 20.54 -35.45 3.90
CA SER A 158 19.73 -36.60 4.30
C SER A 158 18.39 -36.62 3.59
N ASN A 159 18.02 -37.77 3.02
CA ASN A 159 16.72 -37.97 2.38
C ASN A 159 15.60 -38.14 3.41
N VAL A 160 15.19 -37.02 4.04
CA VAL A 160 14.06 -36.98 4.95
C VAL A 160 12.82 -36.60 4.18
N VAL A 161 11.68 -37.27 4.43
CA VAL A 161 10.37 -36.79 4.02
C VAL A 161 10.03 -35.59 4.87
N THR A 162 9.99 -34.43 4.25
CA THR A 162 9.72 -33.17 4.97
C THR A 162 8.23 -32.91 5.16
N GLY A 163 7.39 -33.37 4.22
CA GLY A 163 5.96 -33.08 4.18
C GLY A 163 5.63 -31.77 3.48
N ALA A 164 6.62 -31.11 2.88
CA ALA A 164 6.45 -29.86 2.12
C ALA A 164 5.83 -30.13 0.73
N THR A 165 4.62 -30.69 0.69
CA THR A 165 3.99 -31.19 -0.54
C THR A 165 3.09 -30.18 -1.26
N GLY A 166 2.93 -28.97 -0.71
CA GLY A 166 2.13 -27.89 -1.30
C GLY A 166 2.68 -27.49 -2.67
N LYS A 167 1.84 -27.50 -3.72
CA LYS A 167 2.23 -27.14 -5.08
C LYS A 167 1.65 -25.81 -5.52
N ALA A 168 0.47 -25.47 -5.01
CA ALA A 168 -0.31 -24.32 -5.42
C ALA A 168 0.37 -22.99 -5.05
N ILE A 169 -0.06 -21.90 -5.71
CA ILE A 169 0.27 -20.52 -5.34
C ILE A 169 -0.12 -20.29 -3.87
N GLY A 170 0.74 -19.62 -3.11
CA GLY A 170 0.56 -19.34 -1.68
C GLY A 170 1.10 -20.43 -0.76
N THR A 171 1.65 -21.55 -1.29
CA THR A 171 2.16 -22.65 -0.44
C THR A 171 3.68 -22.64 -0.23
N GLY A 172 4.43 -21.84 -0.99
CA GLY A 172 5.89 -21.85 -0.95
C GLY A 172 6.48 -21.45 0.39
N GLN A 173 5.90 -20.46 1.06
CA GLN A 173 6.36 -20.04 2.38
C GLN A 173 6.19 -21.14 3.44
N ALA A 174 5.02 -21.77 3.50
CA ALA A 174 4.75 -22.89 4.42
C ALA A 174 5.65 -24.09 4.13
N ASN A 175 5.85 -24.43 2.84
CA ASN A 175 6.78 -25.47 2.44
C ASN A 175 8.21 -25.15 2.91
N THR A 176 8.69 -23.93 2.67
CA THR A 176 10.03 -23.49 3.07
C THR A 176 10.25 -23.65 4.59
N THR A 177 9.29 -23.18 5.40
CA THR A 177 9.32 -23.34 6.85
C THR A 177 9.40 -24.82 7.24
N THR A 178 8.52 -25.66 6.66
CA THR A 178 8.48 -27.10 6.90
C THR A 178 9.81 -27.79 6.55
N ILE A 179 10.44 -27.42 5.42
CA ILE A 179 11.74 -27.95 5.01
C ILE A 179 12.82 -27.58 6.02
N VAL A 180 12.88 -26.30 6.41
CA VAL A 180 13.89 -25.80 7.36
C VAL A 180 13.76 -26.48 8.71
N GLU A 181 12.54 -26.63 9.22
CA GLU A 181 12.28 -27.33 10.49
C GLU A 181 12.71 -28.79 10.45
N LYS A 182 12.45 -29.50 9.34
CA LYS A 182 12.74 -30.93 9.19
C LYS A 182 14.20 -31.25 8.86
N GLN A 183 14.83 -30.42 8.03
CA GLN A 183 16.23 -30.61 7.62
C GLN A 183 17.22 -30.04 8.65
N GLY A 184 16.79 -29.09 9.49
CA GLY A 184 17.64 -28.39 10.43
C GLY A 184 18.62 -27.41 9.77
N ALA A 185 19.53 -26.83 10.55
CA ALA A 185 20.50 -25.86 10.07
C ALA A 185 21.45 -26.46 9.05
N GLY A 186 21.74 -25.73 7.97
CA GLY A 186 22.63 -26.18 6.90
C GLY A 186 22.62 -25.24 5.69
N SER A 187 23.30 -25.66 4.61
CA SER A 187 23.35 -24.90 3.38
C SER A 187 22.62 -25.67 2.28
N TYR A 188 21.36 -25.32 2.03
CA TYR A 188 20.49 -25.94 1.05
C TYR A 188 19.43 -24.95 0.54
N ALA A 189 18.69 -25.33 -0.50
CA ALA A 189 17.84 -24.41 -1.27
C ALA A 189 16.86 -23.61 -0.40
N ALA A 190 16.08 -24.27 0.47
CA ALA A 190 15.09 -23.59 1.31
C ALA A 190 15.75 -22.70 2.38
N GLN A 191 16.86 -23.14 3.00
CA GLN A 191 17.58 -22.36 4.00
C GLN A 191 18.12 -21.06 3.42
N LEU A 192 18.68 -21.10 2.19
CA LEU A 192 19.17 -19.88 1.52
C LEU A 192 18.10 -18.82 1.31
N CYS A 193 16.87 -19.25 1.03
CA CYS A 193 15.74 -18.33 0.86
C CYS A 193 15.24 -17.83 2.23
N HIS A 194 15.08 -18.73 3.19
CA HIS A 194 14.62 -18.43 4.55
C HIS A 194 15.51 -17.41 5.28
N ASP A 195 16.82 -17.53 5.12
CA ASP A 195 17.79 -16.65 5.79
C ASP A 195 18.05 -15.35 5.01
N LEU A 196 17.42 -15.18 3.86
CA LEU A 196 17.65 -14.00 3.03
C LEU A 196 17.06 -12.76 3.68
N THR A 197 17.92 -11.76 3.90
CA THR A 197 17.50 -10.38 4.17
C THR A 197 17.93 -9.52 2.99
N ALA A 198 16.96 -8.99 2.25
CA ALA A 198 17.20 -8.17 1.06
C ALA A 198 16.12 -7.10 0.91
N GLY A 199 16.51 -5.90 0.48
CA GLY A 199 15.60 -4.78 0.27
C GLY A 199 14.84 -4.31 1.53
N GLY A 200 15.35 -4.62 2.74
CA GLY A 200 14.69 -4.32 4.01
C GLY A 200 13.67 -5.39 4.46
N TYR A 201 13.61 -6.52 3.76
CA TYR A 201 12.67 -7.63 4.03
C TYR A 201 13.41 -8.91 4.38
N ASN A 202 12.82 -9.74 5.24
CA ASN A 202 13.34 -11.02 5.71
C ASN A 202 12.31 -12.17 5.63
N ASP A 203 11.27 -11.99 4.83
CA ASP A 203 10.16 -12.92 4.62
C ASP A 203 10.27 -13.66 3.28
N TRP A 204 11.50 -13.84 2.78
CA TRP A 204 11.79 -14.56 1.55
C TRP A 204 11.65 -16.07 1.73
N PHE A 205 11.20 -16.75 0.67
CA PHE A 205 11.02 -18.20 0.68
C PHE A 205 11.34 -18.82 -0.69
N LEU A 206 11.52 -20.12 -0.71
CA LEU A 206 11.66 -20.91 -1.94
C LEU A 206 10.27 -21.10 -2.56
N PRO A 207 10.05 -20.69 -3.82
CA PRO A 207 8.74 -20.75 -4.44
C PRO A 207 8.21 -22.18 -4.52
N SER A 208 6.89 -22.40 -4.38
CA SER A 208 6.24 -23.66 -4.70
C SER A 208 6.35 -24.00 -6.19
N LYS A 209 5.91 -25.18 -6.57
CA LYS A 209 5.91 -25.63 -7.98
C LYS A 209 5.19 -24.63 -8.90
N ASP A 210 3.98 -24.22 -8.52
CA ASP A 210 3.14 -23.36 -9.35
C ASP A 210 3.57 -21.88 -9.24
N GLU A 211 4.14 -21.45 -8.11
CA GLU A 211 4.77 -20.13 -7.98
C GLU A 211 6.02 -20.01 -8.87
N LEU A 212 6.84 -21.07 -8.93
CA LEU A 212 8.00 -21.13 -9.82
C LEU A 212 7.59 -21.05 -11.29
N ASP A 213 6.45 -21.65 -11.66
CA ASP A 213 5.88 -21.56 -13.00
C ASP A 213 5.46 -20.11 -13.36
N LYS A 214 4.96 -19.34 -12.39
CA LYS A 214 4.69 -17.92 -12.61
C LYS A 214 5.96 -17.11 -12.88
N LEU A 215 7.05 -17.47 -12.20
CA LEU A 215 8.35 -16.85 -12.46
C LEU A 215 8.84 -17.18 -13.89
N TYR A 216 8.71 -18.44 -14.32
CA TYR A 216 9.04 -18.85 -15.68
C TYR A 216 8.22 -18.11 -16.72
N THR A 217 6.91 -18.07 -16.55
CA THR A 217 5.99 -17.39 -17.47
C THR A 217 6.35 -15.90 -17.65
N ASN A 218 6.81 -15.27 -16.58
CA ASN A 218 7.16 -13.84 -16.56
C ASN A 218 8.67 -13.58 -16.58
N LYS A 219 9.50 -14.60 -16.89
CA LYS A 219 10.95 -14.54 -16.78
C LYS A 219 11.62 -13.38 -17.53
N VAL A 220 11.03 -12.96 -18.64
CA VAL A 220 11.56 -11.86 -19.47
C VAL A 220 11.38 -10.51 -18.73
N ALA A 221 10.23 -10.28 -18.13
CA ALA A 221 9.95 -9.05 -17.38
C ALA A 221 10.72 -9.00 -16.05
N ILE A 222 10.86 -10.14 -15.36
CA ILE A 222 11.61 -10.25 -14.11
C ILE A 222 13.13 -10.11 -14.36
N GLY A 223 13.63 -10.77 -15.41
CA GLY A 223 15.04 -10.79 -15.77
C GLY A 223 15.93 -11.67 -14.91
N GLY A 224 17.18 -11.83 -15.35
CA GLY A 224 18.25 -12.47 -14.58
C GLY A 224 18.12 -13.99 -14.41
N PHE A 225 17.27 -14.66 -15.19
CA PHE A 225 17.21 -16.13 -15.22
C PHE A 225 18.15 -16.71 -16.29
N SER A 226 18.66 -17.91 -15.98
CA SER A 226 19.39 -18.74 -16.96
C SER A 226 18.50 -19.84 -17.49
N ASP A 227 18.77 -20.32 -18.70
CA ASP A 227 18.11 -21.50 -19.28
C ASP A 227 18.62 -22.77 -18.59
N TYR A 228 18.23 -22.96 -17.34
CA TYR A 228 18.66 -24.04 -16.47
C TYR A 228 17.54 -24.46 -15.52
N TYR A 229 17.78 -25.48 -14.70
CA TYR A 229 16.83 -25.97 -13.71
C TYR A 229 16.87 -25.14 -12.42
N TYR A 230 15.68 -24.84 -11.91
CA TYR A 230 15.47 -24.14 -10.63
C TYR A 230 14.68 -25.02 -9.68
N TRP A 231 15.10 -25.06 -8.42
CA TRP A 231 14.37 -25.73 -7.35
C TRP A 231 13.06 -25.05 -7.01
N SER A 232 12.00 -25.86 -6.80
CA SER A 232 10.84 -25.43 -6.02
C SER A 232 10.91 -25.97 -4.60
N SER A 233 10.08 -25.42 -3.70
CA SER A 233 9.90 -25.93 -2.34
C SER A 233 8.98 -27.15 -2.27
N SER A 234 8.38 -27.59 -3.39
CA SER A 234 7.43 -28.70 -3.41
C SER A 234 8.17 -30.02 -3.45
N GLU A 235 8.06 -30.79 -2.36
CA GLU A 235 8.59 -32.15 -2.28
C GLU A 235 7.80 -33.07 -3.23
N GLY A 236 8.48 -33.91 -3.98
CA GLY A 236 7.90 -34.96 -4.83
C GLY A 236 7.67 -36.25 -4.03
N ASP A 237 8.76 -36.77 -3.50
CA ASP A 237 8.83 -37.95 -2.61
C ASP A 237 10.14 -37.86 -1.79
N ALA A 238 10.45 -38.92 -1.02
CA ALA A 238 11.63 -38.88 -0.13
C ALA A 238 12.94 -38.48 -0.81
N PRO A 239 13.35 -39.04 -1.98
CA PRO A 239 14.58 -38.66 -2.66
C PRO A 239 14.43 -37.48 -3.62
N ASN A 240 13.21 -37.02 -3.95
CA ASN A 240 12.97 -36.09 -5.04
C ASN A 240 12.17 -34.83 -4.65
N ALA A 241 12.41 -33.74 -5.38
CA ALA A 241 11.64 -32.50 -5.32
C ALA A 241 11.32 -31.96 -6.72
N TRP A 242 10.30 -31.11 -6.82
CA TRP A 242 9.92 -30.49 -8.09
C TRP A 242 10.91 -29.43 -8.52
N VAL A 243 11.20 -29.43 -9.81
CA VAL A 243 12.05 -28.45 -10.50
C VAL A 243 11.33 -27.89 -11.72
N GLN A 244 11.79 -26.76 -12.20
CA GLN A 244 11.38 -26.19 -13.48
C GLN A 244 12.60 -25.81 -14.32
N HIS A 245 12.57 -26.20 -15.59
CA HIS A 245 13.57 -25.79 -16.58
C HIS A 245 13.20 -24.45 -17.20
N PHE A 246 14.04 -23.44 -17.03
CA PHE A 246 13.73 -22.08 -17.49
C PHE A 246 14.04 -21.84 -18.98
N GLY A 247 14.61 -22.82 -19.70
CA GLY A 247 14.75 -22.81 -21.15
C GLY A 247 13.41 -23.05 -21.86
N ASP A 248 12.71 -24.14 -21.48
CA ASP A 248 11.51 -24.63 -22.17
C ASP A 248 10.24 -24.68 -21.30
N GLY A 249 10.35 -24.43 -19.99
CA GLY A 249 9.22 -24.38 -19.05
C GLY A 249 8.77 -25.73 -18.51
N SER A 250 9.43 -26.82 -18.88
CA SER A 250 9.07 -28.13 -18.40
C SER A 250 9.31 -28.30 -16.90
N GLN A 251 8.42 -29.01 -16.23
CA GLN A 251 8.48 -29.32 -14.80
C GLN A 251 8.68 -30.80 -14.58
N TYR A 252 9.64 -31.15 -13.74
CA TYR A 252 10.01 -32.54 -13.43
C TYR A 252 10.18 -32.73 -11.92
N ILE A 253 10.30 -33.97 -11.48
CA ILE A 253 10.86 -34.33 -10.18
C ILE A 253 12.32 -34.70 -10.37
N ASN A 254 13.21 -34.16 -9.51
CA ASN A 254 14.65 -34.40 -9.60
C ASN A 254 15.21 -34.78 -8.22
N GLY A 255 16.34 -35.51 -8.24
CA GLY A 255 16.98 -35.96 -7.01
C GLY A 255 17.42 -34.79 -6.12
N LYS A 256 17.05 -34.79 -4.85
CA LYS A 256 17.38 -33.73 -3.89
C LYS A 256 18.89 -33.48 -3.72
N TYR A 257 19.73 -34.46 -4.11
CA TYR A 257 21.19 -34.39 -4.13
C TYR A 257 21.78 -33.61 -5.30
N ASP A 258 20.98 -33.32 -6.33
CA ASP A 258 21.44 -32.54 -7.48
C ASP A 258 21.66 -31.08 -7.08
N THR A 259 22.57 -30.39 -7.77
CA THR A 259 22.89 -29.00 -7.51
C THR A 259 22.24 -28.12 -8.57
N LEU A 260 21.15 -27.47 -8.20
CA LEU A 260 20.37 -26.63 -9.10
C LEU A 260 20.29 -25.19 -8.60
N ARG A 261 19.74 -24.31 -9.45
CA ARG A 261 19.61 -22.88 -9.16
C ARG A 261 18.47 -22.60 -8.16
N VAL A 262 18.59 -21.47 -7.49
CA VAL A 262 17.61 -20.98 -6.54
C VAL A 262 17.33 -19.50 -6.77
N ARG A 263 16.05 -19.17 -6.96
CA ARG A 263 15.54 -17.81 -6.93
C ARG A 263 14.53 -17.70 -5.78
N ALA A 264 14.82 -16.84 -4.81
CA ALA A 264 13.89 -16.57 -3.72
C ALA A 264 12.73 -15.68 -4.18
N VAL A 265 11.58 -15.86 -3.53
CA VAL A 265 10.40 -15.00 -3.69
C VAL A 265 9.87 -14.57 -2.34
N ARG A 266 9.05 -13.51 -2.31
CA ARG A 266 8.22 -13.11 -1.18
C ARG A 266 6.84 -12.68 -1.66
N ALA A 267 5.84 -12.73 -0.76
CA ALA A 267 4.51 -12.19 -1.04
C ALA A 267 4.43 -10.67 -0.72
N PHE A 268 3.48 -9.97 -1.34
CA PHE A 268 3.12 -8.59 -1.01
C PHE A 268 1.62 -8.37 -1.04
#